data_16beac8cffae35f30344b5d2df8d405d
#
_entry.id   16beac8cffae35f30344b5d2df8d405d
#
_cell.length_a   1.000
_cell.length_b   1.000
_cell.length_c   1.000
_cell.angle_alpha   90.00
_cell.angle_beta   90.00
_cell.angle_gamma   90.00
#
_symmetry.space_group_name_H-M   'P 1'
#
loop_
_entity.id
_entity.type
_entity.pdbx_description
1 polymer ?
#
loop_
_entity_poly.entity_id
_entity_poly.type
_entity_poly.pdbx_seq_one_letter_code
_entity_poly.pdbx_strand_id
1 'polypeptide(L)'
;MPALASPAAPVPLSPLDPRELDHAARATLALAKDTAGAAARQKEENIALRASGVRGAAILGLRRLESAALPWAAEAAQMRAVAEVLARAGALQQEIDRAAERLRGLSNNSVFLTGLARAVAALGSALDWHCAREITRLCTPVAAPPLHRLGAMSDLSLDAIHESTLAAAPQWCDLAARFPEAHFLEAGEHTVVVAFGDLDSAASVTTFVAGTGSSEAAGWPAQLERGRTIAQATGGAAVVWLGYRAPGTLPQAIAATPAKAGEEALRRFQRDLAARNPAQRRVVLGYSYGSVVVGRAASTGLLADAVVLMGSPGVPVGHASEFRLHGSQPGSRGSVHALTATGDLIDLTATRHGGVHGVDPAAPGFGATVWPTRPGDHSSYWDDPLVLRALRAIANPEGPGAPSPDAARSGSTSQPP
;
A
#
# COMPACT_ATOMS: atom_id res chain seq x y z
N MET A 1 47.19 -0.54 29.18
CA MET A 1 46.36 0.11 28.14
C MET A 1 46.48 -0.73 26.88
N PRO A 2 45.43 -1.41 26.41
CA PRO A 2 45.48 -2.13 25.14
C PRO A 2 45.32 -1.12 23.97
N ALA A 3 46.18 -1.28 22.97
CA ALA A 3 46.20 -0.48 21.75
C ALA A 3 44.89 -0.66 20.98
N LEU A 4 44.27 0.47 20.65
CA LEU A 4 43.13 0.52 19.73
C LEU A 4 43.58 0.04 18.34
N ALA A 5 43.02 -1.08 17.89
CA ALA A 5 43.23 -1.57 16.53
C ALA A 5 42.78 -0.50 15.52
N SER A 6 43.68 -0.13 14.62
CA SER A 6 43.38 0.73 13.48
C SER A 6 42.23 0.13 12.67
N PRO A 7 41.25 0.94 12.21
CA PRO A 7 40.21 0.41 11.34
C PRO A 7 40.86 -0.13 10.05
N ALA A 8 40.50 -1.35 9.69
CA ALA A 8 40.96 -1.99 8.46
C ALA A 8 40.67 -1.06 7.28
N ALA A 9 41.68 -0.84 6.42
CA ALA A 9 41.53 -0.07 5.22
C ALA A 9 40.41 -0.68 4.35
N PRO A 10 39.51 0.13 3.76
CA PRO A 10 38.48 -0.40 2.88
C PRO A 10 39.14 -1.16 1.73
N VAL A 11 38.66 -2.39 1.52
CA VAL A 11 39.07 -3.23 0.38
C VAL A 11 38.85 -2.39 -0.89
N PRO A 12 39.87 -2.15 -1.73
CA PRO A 12 39.68 -1.43 -2.97
C PRO A 12 38.74 -2.25 -3.85
N LEU A 13 37.55 -1.71 -4.15
CA LEU A 13 36.65 -2.28 -5.14
C LEU A 13 37.43 -2.33 -6.48
N SER A 14 37.40 -3.48 -7.15
CA SER A 14 38.00 -3.61 -8.48
C SER A 14 37.34 -2.57 -9.40
N PRO A 15 38.12 -1.84 -10.21
CA PRO A 15 37.51 -0.88 -11.11
C PRO A 15 36.59 -1.59 -12.08
N LEU A 16 35.45 -0.99 -12.41
CA LEU A 16 34.51 -1.50 -13.41
C LEU A 16 35.26 -1.67 -14.74
N ASP A 17 35.06 -2.85 -15.39
CA ASP A 17 35.56 -3.04 -16.74
C ASP A 17 34.50 -2.55 -17.77
N PRO A 18 34.82 -1.49 -18.55
CA PRO A 18 33.87 -0.96 -19.55
C PRO A 18 33.40 -1.99 -20.58
N ARG A 19 34.24 -2.97 -20.91
CA ARG A 19 33.91 -4.00 -21.90
C ARG A 19 32.93 -5.01 -21.33
N GLU A 20 33.11 -5.39 -20.07
CA GLU A 20 32.17 -6.26 -19.37
C GLU A 20 30.82 -5.57 -19.17
N LEU A 21 30.81 -4.28 -18.81
CA LEU A 21 29.59 -3.49 -18.69
C LEU A 21 28.83 -3.39 -20.02
N ASP A 22 29.54 -3.12 -21.13
CA ASP A 22 28.94 -3.03 -22.45
C ASP A 22 28.42 -4.43 -22.93
N HIS A 23 29.13 -5.50 -22.62
CA HIS A 23 28.65 -6.85 -22.89
C HIS A 23 27.39 -7.18 -22.11
N ALA A 24 27.38 -6.89 -20.81
CA ALA A 24 26.22 -7.09 -19.93
C ALA A 24 25.03 -6.24 -20.39
N ALA A 25 25.25 -4.98 -20.77
CA ALA A 25 24.22 -4.10 -21.31
C ALA A 25 23.55 -4.68 -22.56
N ARG A 26 24.35 -5.16 -23.52
CA ARG A 26 23.83 -5.79 -24.75
C ARG A 26 23.08 -7.08 -24.49
N ALA A 27 23.61 -7.95 -23.62
CA ALA A 27 22.94 -9.19 -23.24
C ALA A 27 21.58 -8.92 -22.56
N THR A 28 21.55 -7.99 -21.63
CA THR A 28 20.31 -7.59 -20.93
C THR A 28 19.29 -6.97 -21.90
N LEU A 29 19.75 -6.15 -22.86
CA LEU A 29 18.87 -5.56 -23.88
C LEU A 29 18.30 -6.62 -24.84
N ALA A 30 19.10 -7.63 -25.20
CA ALA A 30 18.63 -8.75 -26.03
C ALA A 30 17.53 -9.53 -25.31
N LEU A 31 17.75 -9.87 -24.04
CA LEU A 31 16.76 -10.57 -23.21
C LEU A 31 15.47 -9.72 -23.06
N ALA A 32 15.58 -8.41 -22.87
CA ALA A 32 14.46 -7.50 -22.83
C ALA A 32 13.62 -7.51 -24.11
N LYS A 33 14.27 -7.58 -25.28
CA LYS A 33 13.58 -7.69 -26.59
C LYS A 33 12.86 -9.00 -26.74
N ASP A 34 13.49 -10.11 -26.35
CA ASP A 34 12.89 -11.43 -26.43
C ASP A 34 11.66 -11.55 -25.52
N THR A 35 11.76 -11.06 -24.29
CA THR A 35 10.65 -11.00 -23.33
C THR A 35 9.51 -10.13 -23.84
N ALA A 36 9.79 -8.94 -24.38
CA ALA A 36 8.79 -8.07 -24.97
C ALA A 36 8.11 -8.73 -26.21
N GLY A 37 8.87 -9.42 -27.03
CA GLY A 37 8.36 -10.16 -28.19
C GLY A 37 7.43 -11.32 -27.77
N ALA A 38 7.76 -12.03 -26.70
CA ALA A 38 6.90 -13.07 -26.14
C ALA A 38 5.58 -12.48 -25.61
N ALA A 39 5.64 -11.37 -24.89
CA ALA A 39 4.45 -10.67 -24.39
C ALA A 39 3.54 -10.19 -25.55
N ALA A 40 4.13 -9.68 -26.63
CA ALA A 40 3.39 -9.23 -27.80
C ALA A 40 2.67 -10.39 -28.51
N ARG A 41 3.37 -11.50 -28.75
CA ARG A 41 2.77 -12.71 -29.35
C ARG A 41 1.62 -13.25 -28.51
N GLN A 42 1.79 -13.34 -27.20
CA GLN A 42 0.73 -13.79 -26.29
C GLN A 42 -0.50 -12.89 -26.36
N LYS A 43 -0.30 -11.57 -26.46
CA LYS A 43 -1.40 -10.61 -26.63
C LYS A 43 -2.15 -10.81 -27.95
N GLU A 44 -1.44 -11.03 -29.05
CA GLU A 44 -2.03 -11.29 -30.38
C GLU A 44 -2.83 -12.60 -30.38
N GLU A 45 -2.30 -13.66 -29.78
CA GLU A 45 -2.99 -14.95 -29.62
C GLU A 45 -4.27 -14.80 -28.79
N ASN A 46 -4.23 -14.04 -27.71
CA ASN A 46 -5.40 -13.77 -26.87
C ASN A 46 -6.47 -12.97 -27.63
N ILE A 47 -6.08 -12.01 -28.45
CA ILE A 47 -7.01 -11.26 -29.32
C ILE A 47 -7.67 -12.22 -30.34
N ALA A 48 -6.90 -13.08 -30.98
CA ALA A 48 -7.41 -14.05 -31.94
C ALA A 48 -8.40 -15.05 -31.30
N LEU A 49 -8.08 -15.54 -30.09
CA LEU A 49 -8.97 -16.41 -29.33
C LEU A 49 -10.29 -15.69 -28.92
N ARG A 50 -10.26 -14.42 -28.56
CA ARG A 50 -11.48 -13.63 -28.30
C ARG A 50 -12.34 -13.50 -29.58
N ALA A 51 -11.70 -13.23 -30.71
CA ALA A 51 -12.40 -13.09 -31.99
C ALA A 51 -13.05 -14.41 -32.45
N SER A 52 -12.57 -15.58 -32.01
CA SER A 52 -13.16 -16.88 -32.31
C SER A 52 -14.45 -17.21 -31.56
N GLY A 53 -14.99 -16.26 -30.77
CA GLY A 53 -16.30 -16.40 -30.13
C GLY A 53 -16.30 -17.21 -28.83
N VAL A 54 -15.18 -17.31 -28.15
CA VAL A 54 -15.06 -17.98 -26.84
C VAL A 54 -16.01 -17.38 -25.82
N ARG A 55 -16.81 -18.19 -25.11
CA ARG A 55 -17.83 -17.81 -24.15
C ARG A 55 -17.74 -18.63 -22.85
N GLY A 56 -18.40 -18.14 -21.80
CA GLY A 56 -18.51 -18.87 -20.52
C GLY A 56 -17.18 -18.96 -19.77
N ALA A 57 -16.91 -20.09 -19.13
CA ALA A 57 -15.72 -20.33 -18.32
C ALA A 57 -14.39 -20.17 -19.09
N ALA A 58 -14.39 -20.37 -20.42
CA ALA A 58 -13.20 -20.17 -21.25
C ALA A 58 -12.74 -18.70 -21.31
N ILE A 59 -13.64 -17.72 -21.08
CA ILE A 59 -13.28 -16.30 -20.93
C ILE A 59 -12.40 -16.09 -19.69
N LEU A 60 -12.63 -16.84 -18.61
CA LEU A 60 -11.79 -16.79 -17.40
C LEU A 60 -10.38 -17.30 -17.71
N GLY A 61 -10.25 -18.36 -18.51
CA GLY A 61 -8.96 -18.87 -18.99
C GLY A 61 -8.20 -17.82 -19.80
N LEU A 62 -8.87 -17.13 -20.74
CA LEU A 62 -8.27 -16.06 -21.53
C LEU A 62 -7.80 -14.88 -20.65
N ARG A 63 -8.61 -14.43 -19.69
CA ARG A 63 -8.22 -13.38 -18.74
C ARG A 63 -7.00 -13.79 -17.91
N ARG A 64 -6.90 -15.06 -17.50
CA ARG A 64 -5.70 -15.57 -16.81
C ARG A 64 -4.46 -15.50 -17.70
N LEU A 65 -4.56 -15.88 -18.97
CA LEU A 65 -3.45 -15.76 -19.91
C LEU A 65 -3.03 -14.29 -20.12
N GLU A 66 -4.00 -13.37 -20.23
CA GLU A 66 -3.71 -11.93 -20.31
C GLU A 66 -3.01 -11.41 -19.05
N SER A 67 -3.50 -11.81 -17.87
CA SER A 67 -2.89 -11.42 -16.60
C SER A 67 -1.47 -11.99 -16.43
N ALA A 68 -1.22 -13.21 -16.91
CA ALA A 68 0.09 -13.84 -16.87
C ALA A 68 1.12 -13.16 -17.79
N ALA A 69 0.66 -12.49 -18.86
CA ALA A 69 1.55 -11.77 -19.78
C ALA A 69 1.88 -10.34 -19.35
N LEU A 70 1.08 -9.75 -18.45
CA LEU A 70 1.32 -8.38 -17.93
C LEU A 70 2.69 -8.21 -17.25
N PRO A 71 3.17 -9.14 -16.40
CA PRO A 71 4.49 -9.02 -15.79
C PRO A 71 5.61 -8.96 -16.83
N TRP A 72 5.54 -9.70 -17.93
CA TRP A 72 6.59 -9.78 -18.95
C TRP A 72 6.88 -8.42 -19.61
N ALA A 73 5.85 -7.62 -19.86
CA ALA A 73 6.06 -6.29 -20.41
C ALA A 73 6.76 -5.35 -19.40
N ALA A 74 6.41 -5.45 -18.11
CA ALA A 74 7.05 -4.71 -17.04
C ALA A 74 8.51 -5.16 -16.82
N GLU A 75 8.77 -6.46 -16.81
CA GLU A 75 10.11 -7.05 -16.72
C GLU A 75 10.98 -6.64 -17.89
N ALA A 76 10.46 -6.68 -19.12
CA ALA A 76 11.17 -6.22 -20.31
C ALA A 76 11.52 -4.72 -20.22
N ALA A 77 10.65 -3.89 -19.66
CA ALA A 77 10.92 -2.46 -19.42
C ALA A 77 12.01 -2.27 -18.35
N GLN A 78 11.97 -3.05 -17.28
CA GLN A 78 12.97 -3.05 -16.21
C GLN A 78 14.34 -3.49 -16.72
N MET A 79 14.41 -4.57 -17.50
CA MET A 79 15.64 -5.03 -18.14
C MET A 79 16.23 -3.96 -19.07
N ARG A 80 15.41 -3.23 -19.83
CA ARG A 80 15.89 -2.10 -20.65
C ARG A 80 16.49 -1.00 -19.79
N ALA A 81 15.85 -0.64 -18.70
CA ALA A 81 16.37 0.37 -17.78
C ALA A 81 17.72 -0.05 -17.16
N VAL A 82 17.86 -1.33 -16.76
CA VAL A 82 19.15 -1.87 -16.29
C VAL A 82 20.21 -1.83 -17.38
N ALA A 83 19.88 -2.21 -18.60
CA ALA A 83 20.81 -2.16 -19.74
C ALA A 83 21.30 -0.72 -20.01
N GLU A 84 20.43 0.29 -19.88
CA GLU A 84 20.81 1.69 -20.01
C GLU A 84 21.76 2.17 -18.90
N VAL A 85 21.54 1.72 -17.65
CA VAL A 85 22.46 2.03 -16.53
C VAL A 85 23.83 1.44 -16.79
N LEU A 86 23.90 0.17 -17.19
CA LEU A 86 25.15 -0.51 -17.50
C LEU A 86 25.91 0.16 -18.67
N ALA A 87 25.19 0.51 -19.74
CA ALA A 87 25.80 1.17 -20.91
C ALA A 87 26.36 2.56 -20.54
N ARG A 88 25.62 3.35 -19.74
CA ARG A 88 26.09 4.67 -19.26
C ARG A 88 27.30 4.52 -18.34
N ALA A 89 27.26 3.57 -17.41
CA ALA A 89 28.38 3.29 -16.51
C ALA A 89 29.63 2.89 -17.32
N GLY A 90 29.51 2.04 -18.33
CA GLY A 90 30.60 1.66 -19.22
C GLY A 90 31.21 2.83 -19.98
N ALA A 91 30.39 3.74 -20.52
CA ALA A 91 30.86 4.95 -21.19
C ALA A 91 31.59 5.91 -20.23
N LEU A 92 31.06 6.14 -19.04
CA LEU A 92 31.70 6.99 -18.03
C LEU A 92 33.00 6.38 -17.52
N GLN A 93 33.06 5.07 -17.31
CA GLN A 93 34.29 4.37 -16.90
C GLN A 93 35.37 4.52 -17.96
N GLN A 94 35.05 4.42 -19.26
CA GLN A 94 36.02 4.69 -20.35
C GLN A 94 36.61 6.10 -20.29
N GLU A 95 35.80 7.12 -19.94
CA GLU A 95 36.30 8.48 -19.77
C GLU A 95 37.25 8.59 -18.56
N ILE A 96 36.92 7.96 -17.46
CA ILE A 96 37.75 7.88 -16.24
C ILE A 96 39.09 7.21 -16.57
N ASP A 97 39.07 6.08 -17.30
CA ASP A 97 40.27 5.35 -17.70
C ASP A 97 41.15 6.17 -18.61
N ARG A 98 40.57 6.87 -19.59
CA ARG A 98 41.33 7.80 -20.47
C ARG A 98 41.97 8.95 -19.67
N ALA A 99 41.26 9.49 -18.67
CA ALA A 99 41.80 10.50 -17.79
C ALA A 99 42.98 9.96 -16.96
N ALA A 100 42.83 8.75 -16.40
CA ALA A 100 43.88 8.06 -15.65
C ALA A 100 45.13 7.79 -16.52
N GLU A 101 44.94 7.37 -17.79
CA GLU A 101 46.04 7.15 -18.74
C GLU A 101 46.78 8.45 -19.10
N ARG A 102 46.05 9.54 -19.33
CA ARG A 102 46.65 10.86 -19.59
C ARG A 102 47.52 11.32 -18.41
N LEU A 103 47.01 11.11 -17.16
CA LEU A 103 47.78 11.47 -15.95
C LEU A 103 49.05 10.62 -15.80
N ARG A 104 48.97 9.31 -16.11
CA ARG A 104 50.14 8.42 -16.07
C ARG A 104 51.22 8.82 -17.09
N GLY A 105 50.82 9.39 -18.24
CA GLY A 105 51.73 9.91 -19.27
C GLY A 105 52.45 11.22 -18.86
N LEU A 106 51.98 11.91 -17.82
CA LEU A 106 52.62 13.14 -17.31
C LEU A 106 53.64 12.72 -16.25
N SER A 107 54.84 12.39 -16.66
CA SER A 107 55.96 11.96 -15.80
C SER A 107 56.52 13.10 -14.93
N ASN A 108 55.84 13.48 -13.86
CA ASN A 108 56.31 14.39 -12.82
C ASN A 108 55.80 13.96 -11.43
N ASN A 109 56.72 13.81 -10.49
CA ASN A 109 56.42 13.50 -9.07
C ASN A 109 55.84 14.73 -8.31
N SER A 110 54.92 15.45 -8.91
CA SER A 110 54.26 16.59 -8.30
C SER A 110 53.13 16.12 -7.35
N VAL A 111 53.07 16.69 -6.14
CA VAL A 111 52.00 16.48 -5.17
C VAL A 111 50.62 16.76 -5.80
N PHE A 112 50.57 17.72 -6.71
CA PHE A 112 49.36 18.08 -7.47
C PHE A 112 48.89 16.91 -8.35
N LEU A 113 49.78 16.27 -9.12
CA LEU A 113 49.44 15.12 -9.97
C LEU A 113 49.01 13.89 -9.15
N THR A 114 49.63 13.69 -7.98
CA THR A 114 49.20 12.64 -7.05
C THR A 114 47.80 12.91 -6.52
N GLY A 115 47.44 14.14 -6.19
CA GLY A 115 46.12 14.55 -5.78
C GLY A 115 45.08 14.32 -6.88
N LEU A 116 45.39 14.66 -8.12
CA LEU A 116 44.53 14.49 -9.28
C LEU A 116 44.29 13.00 -9.60
N ALA A 117 45.35 12.18 -9.52
CA ALA A 117 45.24 10.72 -9.69
C ALA A 117 44.31 10.08 -8.65
N ARG A 118 44.41 10.53 -7.37
CA ARG A 118 43.47 10.08 -6.31
C ARG A 118 42.03 10.52 -6.60
N ALA A 119 41.82 11.75 -7.09
CA ALA A 119 40.48 12.22 -7.46
C ALA A 119 39.86 11.39 -8.60
N VAL A 120 40.62 11.05 -9.63
CA VAL A 120 40.17 10.17 -10.74
C VAL A 120 39.85 8.78 -10.23
N ALA A 121 40.66 8.20 -9.35
CA ALA A 121 40.36 6.91 -8.74
C ALA A 121 39.10 6.96 -7.87
N ALA A 122 38.86 8.04 -7.12
CA ALA A 122 37.65 8.25 -6.34
C ALA A 122 36.41 8.37 -7.21
N LEU A 123 36.51 8.96 -8.43
CA LEU A 123 35.40 9.00 -9.40
C LEU A 123 35.01 7.58 -9.87
N GLY A 124 35.98 6.69 -10.10
CA GLY A 124 35.70 5.30 -10.46
C GLY A 124 34.92 4.55 -9.35
N SER A 125 35.35 4.70 -8.10
CA SER A 125 34.65 4.11 -6.95
C SER A 125 33.25 4.70 -6.75
N ALA A 126 33.07 6.00 -6.97
CA ALA A 126 31.78 6.66 -6.88
C ALA A 126 30.82 6.17 -8.00
N LEU A 127 31.35 5.98 -9.22
CA LEU A 127 30.58 5.45 -10.35
C LEU A 127 30.11 4.01 -10.08
N ASP A 128 30.99 3.14 -9.57
CA ASP A 128 30.66 1.77 -9.20
C ASP A 128 29.53 1.73 -8.15
N TRP A 129 29.69 2.50 -7.08
CA TRP A 129 28.65 2.59 -6.04
C TRP A 129 27.31 3.10 -6.59
N HIS A 130 27.34 4.13 -7.44
CA HIS A 130 26.12 4.69 -8.04
C HIS A 130 25.44 3.70 -8.99
N CYS A 131 26.22 3.00 -9.81
CA CYS A 131 25.72 1.95 -10.71
C CYS A 131 25.05 0.82 -9.92
N ALA A 132 25.71 0.28 -8.88
CA ALA A 132 25.17 -0.76 -8.03
C ALA A 132 23.88 -0.34 -7.33
N ARG A 133 23.82 0.90 -6.82
CA ARG A 133 22.63 1.45 -6.16
C ARG A 133 21.46 1.60 -7.13
N GLU A 134 21.71 2.09 -8.35
CA GLU A 134 20.65 2.29 -9.33
C GLU A 134 20.10 0.97 -9.86
N ILE A 135 20.96 -0.04 -10.11
CA ILE A 135 20.53 -1.39 -10.46
C ILE A 135 19.72 -2.01 -9.32
N THR A 136 20.19 -1.88 -8.07
CA THR A 136 19.44 -2.38 -6.90
C THR A 136 18.07 -1.73 -6.83
N ARG A 137 17.96 -0.42 -7.04
CA ARG A 137 16.69 0.30 -7.07
C ARG A 137 15.76 -0.21 -8.18
N LEU A 138 16.29 -0.45 -9.36
CA LEU A 138 15.53 -0.99 -10.48
C LEU A 138 15.12 -2.46 -10.25
N CYS A 139 15.99 -3.27 -9.65
CA CYS A 139 15.75 -4.69 -9.39
C CYS A 139 15.02 -4.96 -8.06
N THR A 140 14.83 -3.95 -7.21
CA THR A 140 13.97 -4.12 -6.03
C THR A 140 12.54 -4.29 -6.50
N PRO A 141 11.87 -5.41 -6.23
CA PRO A 141 10.50 -5.60 -6.66
C PRO A 141 9.64 -4.49 -6.09
N VAL A 142 9.14 -3.61 -6.94
CA VAL A 142 7.91 -2.89 -6.62
C VAL A 142 6.90 -4.02 -6.47
N ALA A 143 6.31 -4.16 -5.29
CA ALA A 143 5.36 -5.23 -5.02
C ALA A 143 4.44 -5.37 -6.25
N ALA A 144 4.52 -6.52 -6.91
CA ALA A 144 3.72 -6.76 -8.11
C ALA A 144 2.27 -6.44 -7.75
N PRO A 145 1.55 -5.65 -8.55
CA PRO A 145 0.14 -5.43 -8.26
C PRO A 145 -0.52 -6.80 -8.18
N PRO A 146 -1.43 -7.02 -7.23
CA PRO A 146 -2.11 -8.31 -7.12
C PRO A 146 -2.64 -8.70 -8.50
N LEU A 147 -2.35 -9.92 -8.93
CA LEU A 147 -2.69 -10.43 -10.27
C LEU A 147 -4.19 -10.40 -10.54
N HIS A 148 -4.99 -10.39 -9.49
CA HIS A 148 -6.44 -10.26 -9.51
C HIS A 148 -6.86 -9.06 -8.68
N ARG A 149 -7.41 -8.05 -9.36
CA ARG A 149 -8.00 -6.86 -8.74
C ARG A 149 -9.52 -6.91 -8.89
N LEU A 150 -10.24 -6.46 -7.88
CA LEU A 150 -11.70 -6.43 -7.88
C LEU A 150 -12.25 -5.75 -9.14
N GLY A 151 -11.70 -4.61 -9.55
CA GLY A 151 -12.14 -3.88 -10.74
C GLY A 151 -11.92 -4.62 -12.06
N ALA A 152 -10.97 -5.57 -12.12
CA ALA A 152 -10.77 -6.41 -13.31
C ALA A 152 -11.76 -7.58 -13.39
N MET A 153 -12.50 -7.85 -12.31
CA MET A 153 -13.46 -8.95 -12.14
C MET A 153 -14.88 -8.43 -11.88
N SER A 154 -15.19 -7.21 -12.31
CA SER A 154 -16.46 -6.50 -11.99
C SER A 154 -17.71 -7.21 -12.48
N ASP A 155 -17.59 -8.05 -13.51
CA ASP A 155 -18.67 -8.83 -14.13
C ASP A 155 -18.83 -10.26 -13.54
N LEU A 156 -17.99 -10.63 -12.58
CA LEU A 156 -18.07 -11.92 -11.91
C LEU A 156 -18.86 -11.83 -10.60
N SER A 157 -19.54 -12.94 -10.24
CA SER A 157 -20.12 -13.09 -8.90
C SER A 157 -19.02 -13.15 -7.83
N LEU A 158 -19.39 -12.87 -6.58
CA LEU A 158 -18.42 -12.94 -5.45
C LEU A 158 -17.81 -14.33 -5.31
N ASP A 159 -18.60 -15.39 -5.50
CA ASP A 159 -18.11 -16.78 -5.48
C ASP A 159 -17.08 -17.03 -6.59
N ALA A 160 -17.35 -16.55 -7.81
CA ALA A 160 -16.40 -16.70 -8.92
C ALA A 160 -15.13 -15.87 -8.71
N ILE A 161 -15.21 -14.70 -8.09
CA ILE A 161 -14.05 -13.90 -7.67
C ILE A 161 -13.24 -14.65 -6.62
N HIS A 162 -13.90 -15.20 -5.60
CA HIS A 162 -13.28 -16.00 -4.54
C HIS A 162 -12.49 -17.17 -5.11
N GLU A 163 -13.14 -18.02 -5.90
CA GLU A 163 -12.51 -19.18 -6.53
C GLU A 163 -11.33 -18.78 -7.44
N SER A 164 -11.52 -17.73 -8.24
CA SER A 164 -10.46 -17.20 -9.12
C SER A 164 -9.27 -16.67 -8.33
N THR A 165 -9.53 -15.99 -7.22
CA THR A 165 -8.51 -15.41 -6.36
C THR A 165 -7.70 -16.49 -5.65
N LEU A 166 -8.35 -17.51 -5.08
CA LEU A 166 -7.67 -18.63 -4.43
C LEU A 166 -6.92 -19.52 -5.41
N ALA A 167 -7.47 -19.73 -6.61
CA ALA A 167 -6.76 -20.46 -7.65
C ALA A 167 -5.46 -19.76 -8.10
N ALA A 168 -5.40 -18.43 -8.01
CA ALA A 168 -4.20 -17.64 -8.30
C ALA A 168 -3.23 -17.53 -7.11
N ALA A 169 -3.74 -17.72 -5.88
CA ALA A 169 -2.99 -17.59 -4.64
C ALA A 169 -3.29 -18.77 -3.69
N PRO A 170 -2.91 -20.01 -4.09
CA PRO A 170 -3.27 -21.24 -3.35
C PRO A 170 -2.71 -21.30 -1.93
N GLN A 171 -1.67 -20.53 -1.62
CA GLN A 171 -1.11 -20.42 -0.27
C GLN A 171 -2.13 -19.88 0.77
N TRP A 172 -3.26 -19.31 0.34
CA TRP A 172 -4.29 -18.77 1.23
C TRP A 172 -5.51 -19.69 1.36
N CYS A 173 -5.51 -20.89 0.76
CA CYS A 173 -6.62 -21.83 0.86
C CYS A 173 -6.90 -22.26 2.30
N ASP A 174 -5.87 -22.50 3.13
CA ASP A 174 -6.03 -22.84 4.54
C ASP A 174 -6.66 -21.69 5.35
N LEU A 175 -6.30 -20.45 5.01
CA LEU A 175 -6.91 -19.28 5.63
C LEU A 175 -8.38 -19.17 5.20
N ALA A 176 -8.70 -19.39 3.94
CA ALA A 176 -10.07 -19.37 3.42
C ALA A 176 -10.94 -20.47 4.06
N ALA A 177 -10.39 -21.67 4.26
CA ALA A 177 -11.10 -22.78 4.91
C ALA A 177 -11.50 -22.48 6.37
N ARG A 178 -10.78 -21.58 7.05
CA ARG A 178 -11.12 -21.11 8.41
C ARG A 178 -12.26 -20.09 8.44
N PHE A 179 -12.58 -19.47 7.30
CA PHE A 179 -13.59 -18.44 7.14
C PHE A 179 -14.48 -18.76 5.93
N PRO A 180 -15.27 -19.85 5.98
CA PRO A 180 -16.03 -20.34 4.83
C PRO A 180 -17.13 -19.39 4.34
N GLU A 181 -17.54 -18.42 5.17
CA GLU A 181 -18.50 -17.37 4.82
C GLU A 181 -17.86 -16.14 4.17
N ALA A 182 -16.53 -16.12 4.03
CA ALA A 182 -15.80 -14.97 3.52
C ALA A 182 -15.43 -15.14 2.05
N HIS A 183 -15.44 -14.04 1.30
CA HIS A 183 -15.01 -14.00 -0.10
C HIS A 183 -13.65 -13.31 -0.24
N PHE A 184 -12.67 -14.02 -0.77
CA PHE A 184 -11.35 -13.46 -1.09
C PHE A 184 -11.46 -12.68 -2.41
N LEU A 185 -11.29 -11.36 -2.34
CA LEU A 185 -11.49 -10.45 -3.47
C LEU A 185 -10.19 -10.15 -4.23
N GLU A 186 -9.11 -9.95 -3.49
CA GLU A 186 -7.76 -9.72 -4.02
C GLU A 186 -6.77 -10.50 -3.16
N ALA A 187 -5.73 -11.06 -3.78
CA ALA A 187 -4.66 -11.73 -3.06
C ALA A 187 -3.32 -11.50 -3.76
N GLY A 188 -2.29 -11.30 -2.95
CA GLY A 188 -0.90 -11.19 -3.36
C GLY A 188 0.00 -11.92 -2.38
N GLU A 189 1.32 -11.77 -2.52
CA GLU A 189 2.29 -12.42 -1.64
C GLU A 189 2.16 -11.94 -0.17
N HIS A 190 1.96 -10.62 0.02
CA HIS A 190 1.90 -9.98 1.34
C HIS A 190 0.63 -9.14 1.53
N THR A 191 -0.37 -9.34 0.69
CA THR A 191 -1.61 -8.56 0.70
C THR A 191 -2.79 -9.48 0.48
N VAL A 192 -3.90 -9.18 1.17
CA VAL A 192 -5.17 -9.86 0.96
C VAL A 192 -6.31 -8.88 1.21
N VAL A 193 -7.39 -9.04 0.44
CA VAL A 193 -8.64 -8.30 0.62
C VAL A 193 -9.77 -9.31 0.70
N VAL A 194 -10.48 -9.30 1.82
CA VAL A 194 -11.50 -10.32 2.13
C VAL A 194 -12.80 -9.65 2.53
N ALA A 195 -13.91 -10.07 1.95
CA ALA A 195 -15.24 -9.58 2.27
C ALA A 195 -16.01 -10.55 3.15
N PHE A 196 -16.82 -10.01 4.04
CA PHE A 196 -17.86 -10.69 4.83
C PHE A 196 -19.20 -10.07 4.48
N GLY A 197 -20.20 -10.91 4.25
CA GLY A 197 -21.52 -10.50 3.77
C GLY A 197 -21.54 -10.28 2.25
N ASP A 198 -22.72 -9.97 1.74
CA ASP A 198 -22.95 -9.80 0.30
C ASP A 198 -22.67 -8.35 -0.14
N LEU A 199 -21.55 -8.12 -0.82
CA LEU A 199 -21.18 -6.81 -1.35
C LEU A 199 -22.13 -6.30 -2.43
N ASP A 200 -22.87 -7.20 -3.10
CA ASP A 200 -23.70 -6.81 -4.23
C ASP A 200 -25.07 -6.28 -3.78
N SER A 201 -25.60 -6.82 -2.67
CA SER A 201 -26.95 -6.49 -2.17
C SER A 201 -26.96 -5.67 -0.87
N ALA A 202 -25.86 -5.67 -0.09
CA ALA A 202 -25.83 -4.96 1.18
C ALA A 202 -26.03 -3.45 0.99
N ALA A 203 -26.87 -2.83 1.80
CA ALA A 203 -27.12 -1.39 1.77
C ALA A 203 -25.88 -0.57 2.14
N SER A 204 -25.00 -1.14 2.97
CA SER A 204 -23.75 -0.50 3.39
C SER A 204 -22.58 -1.48 3.37
N VAL A 205 -21.38 -0.95 3.16
CA VAL A 205 -20.12 -1.68 3.27
C VAL A 205 -19.12 -0.89 4.11
N THR A 206 -18.48 -1.58 5.06
CA THR A 206 -17.40 -1.00 5.87
C THR A 206 -16.07 -1.60 5.44
N THR A 207 -15.19 -0.78 4.84
CA THR A 207 -13.82 -1.17 4.52
C THR A 207 -12.92 -0.93 5.72
N PHE A 208 -12.46 -1.99 6.35
CA PHE A 208 -11.56 -1.98 7.50
C PHE A 208 -10.10 -1.99 7.03
N VAL A 209 -9.36 -0.92 7.31
CA VAL A 209 -7.94 -0.74 7.04
C VAL A 209 -7.16 -0.98 8.32
N ALA A 210 -6.47 -2.11 8.40
CA ALA A 210 -5.73 -2.51 9.59
C ALA A 210 -4.40 -1.75 9.74
N GLY A 211 -3.87 -1.70 10.96
CA GLY A 211 -2.68 -0.94 11.32
C GLY A 211 -1.37 -1.73 11.29
N THR A 212 -0.43 -1.34 12.16
CA THR A 212 0.90 -1.93 12.32
C THR A 212 0.84 -3.43 12.51
N GLY A 213 1.75 -4.18 11.88
CA GLY A 213 1.83 -5.64 11.95
C GLY A 213 0.84 -6.38 11.03
N SER A 214 -0.05 -5.68 10.33
CA SER A 214 -1.07 -6.32 9.50
C SER A 214 -0.55 -6.90 8.18
N SER A 215 0.72 -6.71 7.82
CA SER A 215 1.35 -7.37 6.68
C SER A 215 1.86 -8.77 6.99
N GLU A 216 1.91 -9.14 8.27
CA GLU A 216 2.34 -10.46 8.69
C GLU A 216 1.16 -11.45 8.61
N ALA A 217 1.29 -12.46 7.76
CA ALA A 217 0.21 -13.44 7.51
C ALA A 217 -0.26 -14.15 8.79
N ALA A 218 0.62 -14.36 9.76
CA ALA A 218 0.27 -14.93 11.05
C ALA A 218 -0.80 -14.12 11.82
N GLY A 219 -0.87 -12.81 11.61
CA GLY A 219 -1.86 -11.92 12.22
C GLY A 219 -3.19 -11.83 11.46
N TRP A 220 -3.26 -12.34 10.24
CA TRP A 220 -4.45 -12.18 9.38
C TRP A 220 -5.73 -12.82 9.94
N PRO A 221 -5.70 -14.01 10.58
CA PRO A 221 -6.91 -14.55 11.19
C PRO A 221 -7.58 -13.58 12.16
N ALA A 222 -6.80 -12.89 12.99
CA ALA A 222 -7.36 -11.89 13.92
C ALA A 222 -7.95 -10.68 13.19
N GLN A 223 -7.36 -10.25 12.06
CA GLN A 223 -7.93 -9.16 11.26
C GLN A 223 -9.24 -9.60 10.58
N LEU A 224 -9.33 -10.85 10.12
CA LEU A 224 -10.55 -11.41 9.54
C LEU A 224 -11.67 -11.53 10.58
N GLU A 225 -11.34 -11.94 11.81
CA GLU A 225 -12.33 -11.94 12.91
C GLU A 225 -12.89 -10.53 13.18
N ARG A 226 -12.05 -9.50 13.13
CA ARG A 226 -12.49 -8.10 13.24
C ARG A 226 -13.44 -7.73 12.11
N GLY A 227 -13.14 -8.14 10.89
CA GLY A 227 -14.05 -7.95 9.74
C GLY A 227 -15.38 -8.62 9.92
N ARG A 228 -15.40 -9.87 10.42
CA ARG A 228 -16.63 -10.61 10.79
C ARG A 228 -17.42 -9.83 11.84
N THR A 229 -16.78 -9.37 12.90
CA THR A 229 -17.39 -8.55 13.95
C THR A 229 -18.01 -7.27 13.39
N ILE A 230 -17.32 -6.57 12.48
CA ILE A 230 -17.85 -5.36 11.83
C ILE A 230 -19.11 -5.70 11.02
N ALA A 231 -19.09 -6.74 10.19
CA ALA A 231 -20.24 -7.15 9.39
C ALA A 231 -21.45 -7.45 10.27
N GLN A 232 -21.26 -8.21 11.36
CA GLN A 232 -22.30 -8.55 12.32
C GLN A 232 -22.82 -7.30 13.05
N ALA A 233 -21.94 -6.42 13.50
CA ALA A 233 -22.33 -5.21 14.24
C ALA A 233 -23.10 -4.23 13.36
N THR A 234 -22.68 -4.04 12.11
CA THR A 234 -23.32 -3.11 11.18
C THR A 234 -24.56 -3.66 10.52
N GLY A 235 -24.67 -4.98 10.38
CA GLY A 235 -25.70 -5.65 9.58
C GLY A 235 -25.54 -5.41 8.07
N GLY A 236 -24.42 -4.83 7.65
CA GLY A 236 -24.00 -4.63 6.27
C GLY A 236 -22.87 -5.58 5.86
N ALA A 237 -22.24 -5.31 4.72
CA ALA A 237 -21.03 -6.01 4.36
C ALA A 237 -19.80 -5.36 5.02
N ALA A 238 -18.74 -6.14 5.22
CA ALA A 238 -17.45 -5.64 5.66
C ALA A 238 -16.33 -6.16 4.76
N VAL A 239 -15.34 -5.32 4.50
CA VAL A 239 -14.13 -5.70 3.77
C VAL A 239 -12.92 -5.49 4.68
N VAL A 240 -12.19 -6.56 4.95
CA VAL A 240 -10.85 -6.48 5.55
C VAL A 240 -9.87 -6.18 4.45
N TRP A 241 -9.33 -4.96 4.46
CA TRP A 241 -8.42 -4.49 3.44
C TRP A 241 -6.98 -4.47 3.96
N LEU A 242 -6.22 -5.50 3.62
CA LEU A 242 -4.78 -5.64 3.88
C LEU A 242 -4.00 -5.44 2.57
N GLY A 243 -4.39 -4.42 1.80
CA GLY A 243 -3.90 -4.15 0.45
C GLY A 243 -2.63 -3.27 0.39
N TYR A 244 -1.90 -3.11 1.50
CA TYR A 244 -0.66 -2.37 1.57
C TYR A 244 0.34 -3.05 2.51
N ARG A 245 1.62 -2.73 2.38
CA ARG A 245 2.65 -3.22 3.28
C ARG A 245 2.69 -2.35 4.54
N ALA A 246 1.97 -2.77 5.58
CA ALA A 246 1.95 -2.08 6.87
C ALA A 246 3.33 -2.17 7.55
N PRO A 247 3.70 -1.17 8.40
CA PRO A 247 4.88 -1.29 9.24
C PRO A 247 4.80 -2.52 10.14
N GLY A 248 5.88 -3.30 10.26
CA GLY A 248 5.92 -4.50 11.12
C GLY A 248 6.04 -4.17 12.60
N THR A 249 6.63 -3.00 12.94
CA THR A 249 6.91 -2.58 14.31
C THR A 249 6.54 -1.12 14.55
N LEU A 250 6.34 -0.73 15.83
CA LEU A 250 6.06 0.66 16.20
C LEU A 250 7.15 1.66 15.75
N PRO A 251 8.47 1.38 15.85
CA PRO A 251 9.48 2.28 15.31
C PRO A 251 9.37 2.48 13.79
N GLN A 252 8.99 1.45 13.04
CA GLN A 252 8.76 1.57 11.60
C GLN A 252 7.49 2.35 11.28
N ALA A 253 6.51 2.34 12.18
CA ALA A 253 5.27 3.09 12.07
C ALA A 253 5.47 4.62 12.16
N ILE A 254 6.64 5.11 12.58
CA ILE A 254 7.00 6.54 12.52
C ILE A 254 7.16 7.00 11.06
N ALA A 255 7.53 6.09 10.14
CA ALA A 255 7.71 6.44 8.73
C ALA A 255 6.38 6.63 7.99
N ALA A 256 6.28 7.70 7.20
CA ALA A 256 5.09 7.99 6.38
C ALA A 256 5.05 7.21 5.05
N THR A 257 6.14 6.57 4.64
CA THR A 257 6.27 5.89 3.33
C THR A 257 5.27 4.76 3.12
N PRO A 258 5.02 3.84 4.10
CA PRO A 258 4.01 2.80 3.95
C PRO A 258 2.60 3.36 3.76
N ALA A 259 2.24 4.43 4.48
CA ALA A 259 0.94 5.07 4.36
C ALA A 259 0.74 5.73 3.00
N LYS A 260 1.79 6.29 2.40
CA LYS A 260 1.74 6.87 1.04
C LYS A 260 1.47 5.81 -0.02
N ALA A 261 2.10 4.65 0.06
CA ALA A 261 1.83 3.54 -0.85
C ALA A 261 0.41 2.98 -0.65
N GLY A 262 -0.06 2.88 0.60
CA GLY A 262 -1.41 2.45 0.96
C GLY A 262 -2.50 3.40 0.49
N GLU A 263 -2.25 4.71 0.49
CA GLU A 263 -3.17 5.75 0.05
C GLU A 263 -3.71 5.50 -1.36
N GLU A 264 -2.83 5.33 -2.34
CA GLU A 264 -3.23 5.14 -3.74
C GLU A 264 -3.94 3.79 -3.94
N ALA A 265 -3.43 2.73 -3.31
CA ALA A 265 -4.05 1.40 -3.37
C ALA A 265 -5.45 1.39 -2.75
N LEU A 266 -5.67 2.06 -1.62
CA LEU A 266 -6.98 2.18 -0.98
C LEU A 266 -7.96 2.97 -1.86
N ARG A 267 -7.52 4.10 -2.43
CA ARG A 267 -8.36 4.91 -3.32
C ARG A 267 -8.76 4.14 -4.57
N ARG A 268 -7.85 3.34 -5.13
CA ARG A 268 -8.18 2.44 -6.26
C ARG A 268 -9.24 1.43 -5.84
N PHE A 269 -9.00 0.72 -4.73
CA PHE A 269 -9.96 -0.29 -4.25
C PHE A 269 -11.36 0.30 -4.00
N GLN A 270 -11.44 1.49 -3.40
CA GLN A 270 -12.72 2.17 -3.17
C GLN A 270 -13.43 2.57 -4.49
N ARG A 271 -12.68 2.89 -5.55
CA ARG A 271 -13.27 3.10 -6.90
C ARG A 271 -13.82 1.80 -7.47
N ASP A 272 -13.07 0.71 -7.35
CA ASP A 272 -13.48 -0.61 -7.85
C ASP A 272 -14.74 -1.10 -7.11
N LEU A 273 -14.80 -0.89 -5.79
CA LEU A 273 -15.96 -1.20 -4.95
C LEU A 273 -17.17 -0.33 -5.32
N ALA A 274 -16.98 0.97 -5.52
CA ALA A 274 -18.04 1.89 -5.91
C ALA A 274 -18.59 1.58 -7.31
N ALA A 275 -17.75 1.12 -8.23
CA ALA A 275 -18.17 0.71 -9.57
C ALA A 275 -19.06 -0.55 -9.54
N ARG A 276 -18.82 -1.44 -8.57
CA ARG A 276 -19.60 -2.67 -8.39
C ARG A 276 -21.01 -2.39 -7.87
N ASN A 277 -21.15 -1.54 -6.87
CA ASN A 277 -22.43 -1.10 -6.33
C ASN A 277 -22.42 0.41 -6.05
N PRO A 278 -22.78 1.25 -7.04
CA PRO A 278 -22.69 2.71 -6.91
C PRO A 278 -23.59 3.31 -5.82
N ALA A 279 -24.74 2.70 -5.57
CA ALA A 279 -25.73 3.18 -4.57
C ALA A 279 -25.39 2.79 -3.14
N GLN A 280 -24.47 1.85 -2.95
CA GLN A 280 -24.10 1.34 -1.64
C GLN A 280 -23.41 2.41 -0.79
N ARG A 281 -23.85 2.57 0.46
CA ARG A 281 -23.16 3.42 1.43
C ARG A 281 -21.79 2.84 1.78
N ARG A 282 -20.73 3.62 1.63
CA ARG A 282 -19.34 3.21 1.86
C ARG A 282 -18.78 3.89 3.10
N VAL A 283 -18.39 3.09 4.09
CA VAL A 283 -17.69 3.53 5.30
C VAL A 283 -16.25 3.03 5.22
N VAL A 284 -15.28 3.89 5.50
CA VAL A 284 -13.86 3.49 5.54
C VAL A 284 -13.34 3.67 6.96
N LEU A 285 -13.07 2.54 7.62
CA LEU A 285 -12.59 2.47 9.00
C LEU A 285 -11.07 2.26 9.00
N GLY A 286 -10.33 3.24 9.45
CA GLY A 286 -8.89 3.14 9.71
C GLY A 286 -8.63 2.89 11.20
N TYR A 287 -7.91 1.82 11.51
CA TYR A 287 -7.51 1.47 12.87
C TYR A 287 -6.02 1.63 13.06
N SER A 288 -5.61 2.29 14.15
CA SER A 288 -4.19 2.48 14.45
C SER A 288 -3.48 3.17 13.27
N TYR A 289 -2.34 2.66 12.81
CA TYR A 289 -1.65 3.15 11.61
C TYR A 289 -2.53 3.13 10.35
N GLY A 290 -3.55 2.27 10.28
CA GLY A 290 -4.53 2.27 9.19
C GLY A 290 -5.30 3.59 9.09
N SER A 291 -5.48 4.32 10.20
CA SER A 291 -6.08 5.66 10.18
C SER A 291 -5.20 6.71 9.48
N VAL A 292 -3.87 6.54 9.52
CA VAL A 292 -2.93 7.39 8.76
C VAL A 292 -3.11 7.15 7.26
N VAL A 293 -3.26 5.89 6.83
CA VAL A 293 -3.52 5.53 5.42
C VAL A 293 -4.84 6.14 4.97
N VAL A 294 -5.91 5.97 5.77
CA VAL A 294 -7.24 6.52 5.48
C VAL A 294 -7.23 8.04 5.47
N GLY A 295 -6.58 8.68 6.44
CA GLY A 295 -6.45 10.14 6.51
C GLY A 295 -5.74 10.71 5.29
N ARG A 296 -4.67 10.07 4.81
CA ARG A 296 -3.97 10.45 3.58
C ARG A 296 -4.85 10.26 2.34
N ALA A 297 -5.52 9.12 2.23
CA ALA A 297 -6.43 8.86 1.11
C ALA A 297 -7.59 9.87 1.08
N ALA A 298 -8.14 10.22 2.24
CA ALA A 298 -9.20 11.21 2.39
C ALA A 298 -8.74 12.62 2.05
N SER A 299 -7.49 13.00 2.35
CA SER A 299 -6.97 14.34 2.03
C SER A 299 -6.80 14.57 0.52
N THR A 300 -6.60 13.51 -0.26
CA THR A 300 -6.40 13.57 -1.72
C THR A 300 -7.64 13.23 -2.52
N GLY A 301 -8.68 12.69 -1.89
CA GLY A 301 -9.98 12.36 -2.48
C GLY A 301 -10.30 10.86 -2.40
N LEU A 302 -11.29 10.51 -1.57
CA LEU A 302 -11.70 9.14 -1.27
C LEU A 302 -13.20 8.96 -1.56
N LEU A 303 -13.57 7.88 -2.26
CA LEU A 303 -14.96 7.50 -2.45
C LEU A 303 -15.49 6.84 -1.15
N ALA A 304 -16.07 7.64 -0.29
CA ALA A 304 -16.62 7.22 1.00
C ALA A 304 -17.72 8.17 1.47
N ASP A 305 -18.78 7.62 2.06
CA ASP A 305 -19.85 8.38 2.72
C ASP A 305 -19.49 8.72 4.17
N ALA A 306 -18.61 7.94 4.77
CA ALA A 306 -18.08 8.19 6.09
C ALA A 306 -16.66 7.65 6.25
N VAL A 307 -15.85 8.34 7.04
CA VAL A 307 -14.54 7.90 7.50
C VAL A 307 -14.57 7.76 9.01
N VAL A 308 -14.08 6.64 9.52
CA VAL A 308 -13.93 6.38 10.95
C VAL A 308 -12.45 6.22 11.28
N LEU A 309 -11.94 7.04 12.19
CA LEU A 309 -10.56 7.06 12.64
C LEU A 309 -10.51 6.51 14.07
N MET A 310 -10.09 5.26 14.23
CA MET A 310 -10.16 4.53 15.49
C MET A 310 -8.76 4.26 16.05
N GLY A 311 -8.49 4.66 17.29
CA GLY A 311 -7.18 4.56 17.92
C GLY A 311 -6.08 5.17 17.06
N SER A 312 -6.27 6.40 16.60
CA SER A 312 -5.43 7.04 15.59
C SER A 312 -4.16 7.67 16.19
N PRO A 313 -2.97 7.43 15.61
CA PRO A 313 -1.75 8.13 15.98
C PRO A 313 -1.63 9.55 15.36
N GLY A 314 -2.73 10.06 14.78
CA GLY A 314 -2.80 11.33 14.09
C GLY A 314 -3.10 11.20 12.60
N VAL A 315 -3.54 12.29 11.97
CA VAL A 315 -3.85 12.40 10.54
C VAL A 315 -3.21 13.65 9.93
N PRO A 316 -2.91 13.65 8.62
CA PRO A 316 -2.07 14.67 7.97
C PRO A 316 -2.81 16.00 7.67
N VAL A 317 -3.99 16.22 8.24
CA VAL A 317 -4.80 17.43 8.07
C VAL A 317 -5.09 18.08 9.42
N GLY A 318 -5.27 19.38 9.43
CA GLY A 318 -5.55 20.16 10.65
C GLY A 318 -7.02 20.12 11.07
N HIS A 319 -7.94 19.87 10.12
CA HIS A 319 -9.37 19.88 10.34
C HIS A 319 -10.11 18.91 9.44
N ALA A 320 -11.19 18.31 9.91
CA ALA A 320 -12.00 17.33 9.18
C ALA A 320 -12.54 17.85 7.84
N SER A 321 -12.77 19.17 7.71
CA SER A 321 -13.24 19.78 6.45
C SER A 321 -12.22 19.77 5.33
N GLU A 322 -10.95 19.47 5.62
CA GLU A 322 -9.90 19.34 4.62
C GLU A 322 -9.95 17.97 3.91
N PHE A 323 -10.68 17.00 4.47
CA PHE A 323 -10.91 15.73 3.81
C PHE A 323 -11.84 15.90 2.61
N ARG A 324 -11.46 15.25 1.51
CA ARG A 324 -12.20 15.25 0.24
C ARG A 324 -12.91 13.91 0.09
N LEU A 325 -14.08 13.80 0.73
CA LEU A 325 -14.91 12.61 0.68
C LEU A 325 -16.01 12.77 -0.36
N HIS A 326 -16.18 11.74 -1.18
CA HIS A 326 -17.20 11.67 -2.22
C HIS A 326 -18.15 10.51 -1.89
N GLY A 327 -19.34 10.84 -1.40
CA GLY A 327 -20.35 9.87 -1.01
C GLY A 327 -21.04 9.18 -2.20
N SER A 328 -21.88 8.20 -1.89
CA SER A 328 -22.69 7.46 -2.86
C SER A 328 -23.76 8.32 -3.52
N GLN A 329 -24.26 9.35 -2.83
CA GLN A 329 -25.22 10.29 -3.36
C GLN A 329 -24.53 11.47 -4.06
N PRO A 330 -24.97 11.88 -5.25
CA PRO A 330 -24.41 13.04 -5.96
C PRO A 330 -24.44 14.31 -5.09
N GLY A 331 -23.27 14.95 -4.93
CA GLY A 331 -23.12 16.18 -4.13
C GLY A 331 -23.09 15.98 -2.61
N SER A 332 -23.22 14.74 -2.09
CA SER A 332 -23.07 14.49 -0.67
C SER A 332 -21.61 14.63 -0.24
N ARG A 333 -21.40 15.34 0.88
CA ARG A 333 -20.12 15.35 1.59
C ARG A 333 -20.11 14.20 2.60
N GLY A 334 -19.06 13.39 2.60
CA GLY A 334 -18.90 12.35 3.61
C GLY A 334 -18.67 12.92 5.00
N SER A 335 -19.01 12.15 6.02
CA SER A 335 -18.82 12.48 7.43
C SER A 335 -17.52 11.91 7.99
N VAL A 336 -16.96 12.57 9.02
CA VAL A 336 -15.73 12.14 9.68
C VAL A 336 -16.04 11.85 11.14
N HIS A 337 -15.62 10.68 11.60
CA HIS A 337 -15.86 10.18 12.95
C HIS A 337 -14.55 9.75 13.59
N ALA A 338 -14.43 9.93 14.90
CA ALA A 338 -13.28 9.53 15.69
C ALA A 338 -13.71 8.67 16.89
N LEU A 339 -12.92 7.67 17.22
CA LEU A 339 -13.07 6.80 18.39
C LEU A 339 -11.69 6.62 19.03
N THR A 340 -11.55 7.08 20.27
CA THR A 340 -10.32 6.94 21.05
C THR A 340 -10.69 6.51 22.47
N ALA A 341 -10.17 5.36 22.92
CA ALA A 341 -10.41 4.84 24.26
C ALA A 341 -9.53 5.56 25.28
N THR A 342 -10.11 6.01 26.38
CA THR A 342 -9.35 6.53 27.49
C THR A 342 -8.44 5.43 28.07
N GLY A 343 -7.13 5.63 28.05
CA GLY A 343 -6.13 4.62 28.44
C GLY A 343 -5.42 3.96 27.26
N ASP A 344 -5.84 4.23 26.03
CA ASP A 344 -5.08 3.84 24.84
C ASP A 344 -3.81 4.72 24.75
N LEU A 345 -2.63 4.09 24.88
CA LEU A 345 -1.35 4.81 24.83
C LEU A 345 -1.07 5.48 23.46
N ILE A 346 -1.82 5.13 22.43
CA ILE A 346 -1.71 5.77 21.11
C ILE A 346 -2.08 7.27 21.19
N ASP A 347 -2.95 7.64 22.11
CA ASP A 347 -3.37 9.02 22.38
C ASP A 347 -2.20 9.94 22.74
N LEU A 348 -1.10 9.36 23.26
CA LEU A 348 0.13 10.10 23.57
C LEU A 348 0.97 10.42 22.32
N THR A 349 0.68 9.81 21.19
CA THR A 349 1.45 9.98 19.92
C THR A 349 0.92 11.11 19.06
N ALA A 350 -0.29 11.57 19.30
CA ALA A 350 -0.93 12.69 18.61
C ALA A 350 -1.53 13.69 19.61
N THR A 351 -1.52 14.96 19.25
CA THR A 351 -2.13 16.03 20.03
C THR A 351 -2.95 16.96 19.13
N ARG A 352 -3.70 17.87 19.73
CA ARG A 352 -4.42 18.92 18.99
C ARG A 352 -3.50 19.83 18.14
N HIS A 353 -2.21 19.87 18.43
CA HIS A 353 -1.23 20.71 17.74
C HIS A 353 -0.36 19.91 16.75
N GLY A 354 -0.58 18.60 16.66
CA GLY A 354 0.17 17.67 15.83
C GLY A 354 0.86 16.59 16.65
N GLY A 355 1.45 15.65 15.94
CA GLY A 355 2.17 14.48 16.45
C GLY A 355 2.97 13.84 15.35
N VAL A 356 3.35 12.56 15.53
CA VAL A 356 4.17 11.82 14.56
C VAL A 356 3.54 11.77 13.18
N HIS A 357 2.21 11.66 13.10
CA HIS A 357 1.44 11.58 11.85
C HIS A 357 0.49 12.75 11.62
N GLY A 358 0.54 13.77 12.45
CA GLY A 358 -0.31 14.96 12.38
C GLY A 358 -1.24 15.11 13.56
N VAL A 359 -2.42 15.70 13.34
CA VAL A 359 -3.36 16.09 14.38
C VAL A 359 -4.19 14.89 14.84
N ASP A 360 -4.47 14.84 16.15
CA ASP A 360 -5.41 13.89 16.73
C ASP A 360 -6.84 14.15 16.22
N PRO A 361 -7.49 13.20 15.54
CA PRO A 361 -8.84 13.38 15.04
C PRO A 361 -9.93 13.43 16.13
N ALA A 362 -9.63 13.00 17.36
CA ALA A 362 -10.54 13.11 18.50
C ALA A 362 -10.37 14.44 19.27
N ALA A 363 -9.34 15.23 18.93
CA ALA A 363 -9.09 16.50 19.60
C ALA A 363 -10.23 17.51 19.40
N PRO A 364 -10.56 18.30 20.45
CA PRO A 364 -11.48 19.42 20.31
C PRO A 364 -11.01 20.39 19.22
N GLY A 365 -11.91 20.73 18.30
CA GLY A 365 -11.62 21.63 17.18
C GLY A 365 -11.16 20.96 15.90
N PHE A 366 -10.88 19.65 15.88
CA PHE A 366 -10.62 18.92 14.64
C PHE A 366 -11.86 18.84 13.73
N GLY A 367 -13.07 18.82 14.32
CA GLY A 367 -14.32 18.82 13.56
C GLY A 367 -14.85 17.44 13.17
N ALA A 368 -14.29 16.35 13.69
CA ALA A 368 -14.87 15.02 13.62
C ALA A 368 -15.98 14.84 14.67
N THR A 369 -16.94 13.96 14.39
CA THR A 369 -17.89 13.48 15.40
C THR A 369 -17.17 12.46 16.27
N VAL A 370 -16.91 12.82 17.53
CA VAL A 370 -16.26 11.92 18.49
C VAL A 370 -17.32 11.06 19.17
N TRP A 371 -17.13 9.74 19.10
CA TRP A 371 -18.04 8.77 19.70
C TRP A 371 -17.51 8.28 21.05
N PRO A 372 -18.41 8.04 22.03
CA PRO A 372 -18.01 7.51 23.32
C PRO A 372 -17.47 6.07 23.19
N THR A 373 -16.45 5.78 23.98
CA THR A 373 -15.86 4.44 24.13
C THR A 373 -15.75 4.12 25.62
N ARG A 374 -15.62 2.85 25.97
CA ARG A 374 -15.22 2.45 27.30
C ARG A 374 -13.72 2.71 27.50
N PRO A 375 -13.28 2.97 28.75
CA PRO A 375 -11.85 2.95 29.04
C PRO A 375 -11.23 1.59 28.68
N GLY A 376 -10.06 1.61 28.06
CA GLY A 376 -9.40 0.38 27.62
C GLY A 376 -8.08 0.65 26.90
N ASP A 377 -7.39 -0.40 26.54
CA ASP A 377 -6.15 -0.35 25.78
C ASP A 377 -6.39 -0.31 24.26
N HIS A 378 -5.29 -0.31 23.48
CA HIS A 378 -5.33 -0.26 22.02
C HIS A 378 -6.07 -1.42 21.34
N SER A 379 -6.34 -2.52 22.05
CA SER A 379 -7.05 -3.71 21.53
C SER A 379 -8.53 -3.77 21.93
N SER A 380 -8.96 -2.96 22.89
CA SER A 380 -10.29 -3.03 23.54
C SER A 380 -11.47 -2.62 22.65
N TYR A 381 -11.24 -1.94 21.54
CA TYR A 381 -12.31 -1.45 20.64
C TYR A 381 -13.22 -2.55 20.09
N TRP A 382 -12.68 -3.75 19.89
CA TRP A 382 -13.38 -4.84 19.19
C TRP A 382 -14.43 -5.53 20.05
N ASP A 383 -14.30 -5.42 21.38
CA ASP A 383 -15.22 -5.97 22.38
C ASP A 383 -16.06 -4.87 23.08
N ASP A 384 -15.87 -3.60 22.68
CA ASP A 384 -16.61 -2.49 23.25
C ASP A 384 -17.98 -2.31 22.58
N PRO A 385 -19.09 -2.55 23.29
CA PRO A 385 -20.44 -2.41 22.74
C PRO A 385 -20.78 -0.95 22.35
N LEU A 386 -20.08 0.06 22.88
CA LEU A 386 -20.26 1.46 22.45
C LEU A 386 -19.67 1.65 21.07
N VAL A 387 -18.47 1.12 20.81
CA VAL A 387 -17.82 1.15 19.50
C VAL A 387 -18.67 0.41 18.46
N LEU A 388 -19.14 -0.80 18.78
CA LEU A 388 -19.96 -1.58 17.85
C LEU A 388 -21.28 -0.88 17.52
N ARG A 389 -21.92 -0.21 18.51
CA ARG A 389 -23.09 0.63 18.26
C ARG A 389 -22.77 1.86 17.39
N ALA A 390 -21.63 2.51 17.61
CA ALA A 390 -21.20 3.63 16.80
C ALA A 390 -20.99 3.20 15.34
N LEU A 391 -20.31 2.08 15.10
CA LEU A 391 -20.12 1.53 13.75
C LEU A 391 -21.44 1.23 13.06
N ARG A 392 -22.39 0.66 13.79
CA ARG A 392 -23.75 0.40 13.27
C ARG A 392 -24.46 1.70 12.88
N ALA A 393 -24.44 2.72 13.73
CA ALA A 393 -25.10 4.00 13.47
C ALA A 393 -24.44 4.74 12.29
N ILE A 394 -23.11 4.67 12.15
CA ILE A 394 -22.38 5.28 11.04
C ILE A 394 -22.68 4.56 9.72
N ALA A 395 -22.76 3.23 9.75
CA ALA A 395 -23.08 2.43 8.56
C ALA A 395 -24.54 2.58 8.13
N ASN A 396 -25.47 2.82 9.08
CA ASN A 396 -26.90 2.91 8.84
C ASN A 396 -27.53 4.14 9.50
N PRO A 397 -27.27 5.36 9.02
CA PRO A 397 -27.71 6.58 9.66
C PRO A 397 -29.24 6.78 9.69
N GLU A 398 -29.96 6.07 8.83
CA GLU A 398 -31.44 6.10 8.77
C GLU A 398 -32.06 4.90 9.51
N GLY A 399 -31.26 4.03 10.13
CA GLY A 399 -31.73 2.84 10.81
C GLY A 399 -32.34 3.14 12.19
N PRO A 400 -33.21 2.24 12.70
CA PRO A 400 -33.78 2.39 14.02
C PRO A 400 -32.66 2.41 15.09
N GLY A 401 -32.63 3.48 15.91
CA GLY A 401 -31.64 3.66 16.97
C GLY A 401 -30.42 4.51 16.58
N ALA A 402 -30.42 5.15 15.40
CA ALA A 402 -29.43 6.15 15.07
C ALA A 402 -29.61 7.37 16.01
N PRO A 403 -28.57 7.82 16.74
CA PRO A 403 -28.67 9.03 17.55
C PRO A 403 -28.90 10.23 16.62
N SER A 404 -29.85 11.10 17.01
CA SER A 404 -30.07 12.36 16.30
C SER A 404 -28.76 13.15 16.26
N PRO A 405 -28.43 13.82 15.13
CA PRO A 405 -27.22 14.63 14.99
C PRO A 405 -27.06 15.71 16.08
N ASP A 406 -28.18 16.11 16.74
CA ASP A 406 -28.19 17.09 17.81
C ASP A 406 -27.79 16.53 19.18
N ALA A 407 -27.90 15.22 19.41
CA ALA A 407 -27.51 14.61 20.68
C ALA A 407 -25.96 14.55 20.86
N ALA A 408 -25.22 14.51 19.76
CA ALA A 408 -23.75 14.53 19.77
C ALA A 408 -23.17 15.93 20.06
N ARG A 409 -23.96 17.00 19.90
CA ARG A 409 -23.54 18.39 20.18
C ARG A 409 -23.80 18.87 21.62
N SER A 410 -24.66 18.18 22.36
CA SER A 410 -25.10 18.61 23.69
C SER A 410 -24.26 18.10 24.88
N GLY A 411 -23.21 17.26 24.62
CA GLY A 411 -22.31 16.74 25.66
C GLY A 411 -21.21 17.69 26.17
N SER A 412 -21.14 18.93 25.69
CA SER A 412 -19.98 19.83 25.90
C SER A 412 -20.26 21.03 26.89
N THR A 413 -21.33 21.01 27.66
CA THR A 413 -21.57 22.07 28.65
C THR A 413 -22.09 21.52 29.97
N SER A 414 -21.17 21.07 30.82
CA SER A 414 -21.34 21.17 32.29
C SER A 414 -19.97 21.12 32.95
N GLN A 415 -19.39 22.29 33.10
CA GLN A 415 -18.35 22.55 34.07
C GLN A 415 -19.07 22.85 35.40
N PRO A 416 -18.79 22.20 36.53
CA PRO A 416 -19.22 22.65 37.85
C PRO A 416 -18.29 23.77 38.36
N PRO A 417 -18.76 24.55 39.34
CA PRO A 417 -18.15 25.79 39.81
C PRO A 417 -16.79 25.62 40.50
#